data_90065c55f7cb0b9e32d0c46f2a56a854
#
_entry.id   90065c55f7cb0b9e32d0c46f2a56a854
#
_cell.length_a   1.000
_cell.length_b   1.000
_cell.length_c   1.000
_cell.angle_alpha   90.00
_cell.angle_beta   90.00
_cell.angle_gamma   90.00
#
_symmetry.space_group_name_H-M   'P 1'
#
loop_
_entity.id
_entity.type
_entity.pdbx_description
1 polymer ?
#
loop_
_entity_poly.entity_id
_entity_poly.type
_entity_poly.pdbx_seq_one_letter_code
_entity_poly.pdbx_strand_id
1 'polypeptide(L)'
;MKRVSGTSTLTQDSPHLTGKELRKHASRESHAEWTPEPDRDPIGILLAQGESRVQDLLPIRYGRMSASPFAFYRGGAAIMAADLAPTPTTGVRVQACGDAHISNFGGYAAPDRRLVFDLNDFDETLPAPWEWDVKRMAASAVIAARENGAGKKAARKIVLAGMAQYRDVMRRLAGLSYLDVWYARLDVEQLVEILENVHGADSGINLRRDIAKASRKDSSRAQRKLTEETSDGEPRFASRPPLLVPASELAGNLGLTDLDAIKGLLEGLLQQYADTLPPDRQHLFGHYRFVDMARKVVGV
;
A
#
# COMPACT_ATOMS: atom_id res chain seq x y z
N MET A 1 1.15 12.88 34.38
CA MET A 1 1.30 12.50 32.97
C MET A 1 2.79 12.43 32.65
N LYS A 2 3.38 11.22 32.63
CA LYS A 2 4.81 11.03 32.35
C LYS A 2 4.99 11.04 30.82
N ARG A 3 5.85 11.94 30.34
CA ARG A 3 6.30 11.95 28.94
C ARG A 3 6.98 10.63 28.62
N VAL A 4 6.45 9.87 27.69
CA VAL A 4 7.15 8.75 27.06
C VAL A 4 8.11 9.36 26.04
N SER A 5 9.36 9.59 26.47
CA SER A 5 10.47 9.90 25.58
C SER A 5 11.01 8.57 25.02
N GLY A 6 10.43 8.15 23.93
CA GLY A 6 10.92 7.02 23.15
C GLY A 6 11.33 7.49 21.75
N THR A 7 12.34 8.34 21.66
CA THR A 7 13.12 8.50 20.43
C THR A 7 13.90 7.20 20.25
N SER A 8 13.37 6.28 19.45
CA SER A 8 14.16 5.20 18.88
C SER A 8 15.18 5.85 17.95
N THR A 9 16.32 6.22 18.48
CA THR A 9 17.53 6.43 17.71
C THR A 9 17.80 5.12 16.97
N LEU A 10 17.54 5.10 15.67
CA LEU A 10 18.17 4.14 14.77
C LEU A 10 19.68 4.34 15.01
N THR A 11 20.27 3.44 15.80
CA THR A 11 21.66 3.53 16.21
C THR A 11 22.53 3.43 14.96
N GLN A 12 23.21 4.51 14.63
CA GLN A 12 24.26 4.60 13.59
C GLN A 12 25.52 3.78 13.93
N ASP A 13 25.49 2.93 14.96
CA ASP A 13 26.65 2.21 15.47
C ASP A 13 26.73 0.73 15.03
N SER A 14 25.99 0.32 14.02
CA SER A 14 26.31 -0.95 13.36
C SER A 14 27.55 -0.75 12.49
N PRO A 15 28.61 -1.57 12.61
CA PRO A 15 29.77 -1.48 11.73
C PRO A 15 29.27 -1.52 10.28
N HIS A 16 29.74 -0.57 9.45
CA HIS A 16 29.35 -0.48 8.05
C HIS A 16 29.91 -1.70 7.29
N LEU A 17 29.20 -2.83 7.39
CA LEU A 17 29.57 -4.04 6.68
C LEU A 17 29.43 -3.82 5.17
N THR A 18 30.45 -4.18 4.43
CA THR A 18 30.39 -4.18 2.98
C THR A 18 29.41 -5.24 2.48
N GLY A 19 28.83 -5.06 1.30
CA GLY A 19 27.98 -6.07 0.70
C GLY A 19 28.68 -7.43 0.50
N LYS A 20 30.02 -7.47 0.49
CA LYS A 20 30.80 -8.71 0.48
C LYS A 20 30.75 -9.43 1.84
N GLU A 21 30.82 -8.70 2.91
CA GLU A 21 30.72 -9.23 4.28
C GLU A 21 29.30 -9.70 4.57
N LEU A 22 28.28 -8.93 4.19
CA LEU A 22 26.88 -9.32 4.34
C LEU A 22 26.57 -10.65 3.61
N ARG A 23 27.17 -10.88 2.43
CA ARG A 23 27.02 -12.14 1.70
C ARG A 23 27.72 -13.36 2.35
N LYS A 24 28.54 -13.16 3.37
CA LYS A 24 29.02 -14.28 4.19
C LYS A 24 27.95 -14.78 5.16
N HIS A 25 27.04 -13.91 5.58
CA HIS A 25 25.91 -14.26 6.45
C HIS A 25 24.72 -14.80 5.65
N ALA A 26 24.39 -14.16 4.53
CA ALA A 26 23.35 -14.61 3.63
C ALA A 26 23.84 -14.55 2.18
N SER A 27 24.19 -15.72 1.62
CA SER A 27 24.63 -15.83 0.23
C SER A 27 23.46 -15.53 -0.72
N ARG A 28 23.77 -15.22 -1.99
CA ARG A 28 22.71 -14.99 -2.97
C ARG A 28 21.90 -16.26 -3.24
N GLU A 29 22.56 -17.40 -3.17
CA GLU A 29 21.96 -18.70 -3.40
C GLU A 29 21.00 -19.09 -2.27
N SER A 30 21.34 -18.75 -1.01
CA SER A 30 20.48 -19.04 0.15
C SER A 30 19.13 -18.34 0.10
N HIS A 31 19.00 -17.23 -0.64
CA HIS A 31 17.71 -16.57 -0.82
C HIS A 31 16.71 -17.36 -1.70
N ALA A 32 17.18 -18.37 -2.43
CA ALA A 32 16.34 -19.25 -3.22
C ALA A 32 15.84 -20.47 -2.41
N GLU A 33 16.44 -20.72 -1.26
CA GLU A 33 16.06 -21.83 -0.38
C GLU A 33 14.84 -21.45 0.44
N TRP A 34 13.83 -22.30 0.38
CA TRP A 34 12.67 -22.22 1.23
C TRP A 34 12.11 -23.61 1.46
N THR A 35 11.93 -23.95 2.71
CA THR A 35 11.29 -25.19 3.14
C THR A 35 10.13 -24.82 4.06
N PRO A 36 8.91 -25.29 3.78
CA PRO A 36 7.79 -25.02 4.67
C PRO A 36 8.05 -25.66 6.04
N GLU A 37 7.71 -24.91 7.10
CA GLU A 37 7.71 -25.47 8.46
C GLU A 37 6.69 -26.62 8.55
N PRO A 38 6.96 -27.66 9.38
CA PRO A 38 6.06 -28.84 9.50
C PRO A 38 4.65 -28.49 9.93
N ASP A 39 4.48 -27.44 10.72
CA ASP A 39 3.23 -26.92 11.29
C ASP A 39 2.69 -25.70 10.53
N ARG A 40 3.17 -25.46 9.31
CA ARG A 40 2.73 -24.34 8.48
C ARG A 40 1.22 -24.33 8.26
N ASP A 41 0.52 -23.37 8.86
CA ASP A 41 -0.93 -23.19 8.73
C ASP A 41 -1.32 -21.82 8.15
N PRO A 42 -1.32 -21.65 6.82
CA PRO A 42 -1.67 -20.39 6.19
C PRO A 42 -3.15 -20.00 6.40
N ILE A 43 -4.02 -20.97 6.62
CA ILE A 43 -5.45 -20.69 6.89
C ILE A 43 -5.62 -20.19 8.32
N GLY A 44 -4.95 -20.79 9.30
CA GLY A 44 -4.96 -20.32 10.68
C GLY A 44 -4.45 -18.87 10.79
N ILE A 45 -3.40 -18.50 10.02
CA ILE A 45 -2.92 -17.11 9.96
C ILE A 45 -4.03 -16.16 9.46
N LEU A 46 -4.76 -16.52 8.40
CA LEU A 46 -5.85 -15.69 7.89
C LEU A 46 -7.02 -15.58 8.86
N LEU A 47 -7.37 -16.67 9.54
CA LEU A 47 -8.42 -16.70 10.56
C LEU A 47 -8.05 -15.79 11.74
N ALA A 48 -6.83 -15.91 12.26
CA ALA A 48 -6.33 -15.05 13.34
C ALA A 48 -6.34 -13.57 12.96
N GLN A 49 -5.92 -13.22 11.73
CA GLN A 49 -6.07 -11.85 11.23
C GLN A 49 -7.53 -11.42 11.13
N GLY A 50 -8.44 -12.34 10.85
CA GLY A 50 -9.87 -12.10 10.76
C GLY A 50 -10.49 -11.62 12.07
N GLU A 51 -9.97 -12.04 13.23
CA GLU A 51 -10.53 -11.73 14.55
C GLU A 51 -10.62 -10.22 14.82
N SER A 52 -9.64 -9.45 14.37
CA SER A 52 -9.60 -7.99 14.55
C SER A 52 -10.28 -7.20 13.41
N ARG A 53 -10.78 -7.88 12.37
CA ARG A 53 -11.41 -7.24 11.22
C ARG A 53 -12.93 -7.09 11.41
N VAL A 54 -13.54 -6.29 10.55
CA VAL A 54 -15.00 -6.12 10.51
C VAL A 54 -15.64 -7.43 10.05
N GLN A 55 -16.33 -8.12 10.96
CA GLN A 55 -16.77 -9.52 10.78
C GLN A 55 -17.72 -9.72 9.59
N ASP A 56 -18.66 -8.80 9.38
CA ASP A 56 -19.62 -8.86 8.26
C ASP A 56 -18.96 -8.68 6.88
N LEU A 57 -17.69 -8.23 6.82
CA LEU A 57 -16.93 -8.07 5.59
C LEU A 57 -15.98 -9.25 5.29
N LEU A 58 -15.75 -10.15 6.23
CA LEU A 58 -14.87 -11.32 6.04
C LEU A 58 -15.28 -12.21 4.87
N PRO A 59 -16.59 -12.55 4.69
CA PRO A 59 -17.01 -13.35 3.54
C PRO A 59 -16.68 -12.68 2.20
N ILE A 60 -16.81 -11.36 2.12
CA ILE A 60 -16.48 -10.60 0.91
C ILE A 60 -14.96 -10.64 0.66
N ARG A 61 -14.16 -10.46 1.71
CA ARG A 61 -12.70 -10.54 1.62
C ARG A 61 -12.27 -11.91 1.11
N TYR A 62 -12.71 -12.98 1.75
CA TYR A 62 -12.34 -14.34 1.35
C TYR A 62 -12.87 -14.71 -0.03
N GLY A 63 -14.08 -14.27 -0.39
CA GLY A 63 -14.62 -14.44 -1.73
C GLY A 63 -13.76 -13.76 -2.80
N ARG A 64 -13.26 -12.55 -2.54
CA ARG A 64 -12.34 -11.85 -3.43
C ARG A 64 -10.98 -12.54 -3.50
N MET A 65 -10.43 -12.96 -2.37
CA MET A 65 -9.15 -13.68 -2.32
C MET A 65 -9.20 -14.99 -3.08
N SER A 66 -10.32 -15.72 -3.05
CA SER A 66 -10.48 -17.01 -3.74
C SER A 66 -10.71 -16.89 -5.25
N ALA A 67 -10.83 -15.67 -5.79
CA ALA A 67 -11.11 -15.46 -7.21
C ALA A 67 -9.94 -15.87 -8.12
N SER A 68 -8.69 -15.73 -7.68
CA SER A 68 -7.51 -16.14 -8.45
C SER A 68 -6.27 -16.30 -7.55
N PRO A 69 -5.21 -16.97 -8.02
CA PRO A 69 -3.94 -17.06 -7.30
C PRO A 69 -3.34 -15.69 -6.98
N PHE A 70 -3.44 -14.72 -7.88
CA PHE A 70 -2.93 -13.37 -7.64
C PHE A 70 -3.79 -12.60 -6.63
N ALA A 71 -5.11 -12.74 -6.70
CA ALA A 71 -6.02 -12.16 -5.72
C ALA A 71 -5.76 -12.73 -4.31
N PHE A 72 -5.54 -14.04 -4.18
CA PHE A 72 -5.14 -14.66 -2.92
C PHE A 72 -3.83 -14.12 -2.40
N TYR A 73 -2.82 -14.01 -3.27
CA TYR A 73 -1.50 -13.53 -2.92
C TYR A 73 -1.54 -12.09 -2.36
N ARG A 74 -2.35 -11.21 -2.95
CA ARG A 74 -2.56 -9.83 -2.46
C ARG A 74 -3.07 -9.79 -1.02
N GLY A 75 -3.97 -10.70 -0.66
CA GLY A 75 -4.51 -10.78 0.71
C GLY A 75 -3.62 -11.52 1.70
N GLY A 76 -2.50 -12.12 1.25
CA GLY A 76 -1.66 -13.05 2.00
C GLY A 76 -0.33 -12.47 2.51
N ALA A 77 -0.24 -11.18 2.82
CA ALA A 77 0.99 -10.57 3.32
C ALA A 77 1.52 -11.26 4.58
N ALA A 78 0.67 -11.51 5.57
CA ALA A 78 1.06 -12.19 6.81
C ALA A 78 1.50 -13.63 6.60
N ILE A 79 0.89 -14.36 5.65
CA ILE A 79 1.33 -15.71 5.30
C ILE A 79 2.77 -15.67 4.78
N MET A 80 3.07 -14.73 3.88
CA MET A 80 4.41 -14.59 3.35
C MET A 80 5.41 -14.12 4.41
N ALA A 81 5.03 -13.24 5.32
CA ALA A 81 5.87 -12.82 6.42
C ALA A 81 6.24 -14.01 7.32
N ALA A 82 5.28 -14.88 7.65
CA ALA A 82 5.54 -16.12 8.37
C ALA A 82 6.47 -17.06 7.59
N ASP A 83 6.24 -17.23 6.30
CA ASP A 83 7.08 -18.06 5.43
C ASP A 83 8.52 -17.51 5.28
N LEU A 84 8.71 -16.20 5.35
CA LEU A 84 10.02 -15.55 5.23
C LEU A 84 10.79 -15.44 6.55
N ALA A 85 10.09 -15.49 7.69
CA ALA A 85 10.70 -15.33 9.01
C ALA A 85 11.90 -16.28 9.26
N PRO A 86 11.84 -17.59 8.91
CA PRO A 86 12.95 -18.50 9.08
C PRO A 86 14.01 -18.41 7.97
N THR A 87 13.80 -17.58 6.92
CA THR A 87 14.74 -17.54 5.78
C THR A 87 15.97 -16.67 6.10
N PRO A 88 17.14 -16.97 5.49
CA PRO A 88 18.34 -16.18 5.67
C PRO A 88 18.13 -14.71 5.30
N THR A 89 18.67 -13.81 6.12
CA THR A 89 18.69 -12.36 5.89
C THR A 89 20.11 -11.81 6.06
N THR A 90 20.39 -10.69 5.40
CA THR A 90 21.68 -9.99 5.54
C THR A 90 21.78 -9.20 6.86
N GLY A 91 20.70 -9.10 7.62
CA GLY A 91 20.62 -8.27 8.82
C GLY A 91 20.34 -6.78 8.56
N VAL A 92 20.34 -6.34 7.31
CA VAL A 92 19.95 -4.95 6.95
C VAL A 92 18.44 -4.80 7.10
N ARG A 93 18.05 -3.93 8.01
CA ARG A 93 16.64 -3.58 8.23
C ARG A 93 16.30 -2.25 7.57
N VAL A 94 15.11 -2.18 7.00
CA VAL A 94 14.54 -0.98 6.39
C VAL A 94 13.13 -0.78 6.91
N GLN A 95 12.56 0.40 6.69
CA GLN A 95 11.11 0.55 6.79
C GLN A 95 10.51 -0.16 5.58
N ALA A 96 10.16 -1.44 5.76
CA ALA A 96 9.57 -2.24 4.69
C ALA A 96 8.13 -1.80 4.43
N CYS A 97 7.68 -1.93 3.19
CA CYS A 97 6.28 -1.78 2.82
C CYS A 97 5.41 -2.88 3.48
N GLY A 98 5.97 -4.10 3.61
CA GLY A 98 5.28 -5.27 4.15
C GLY A 98 4.40 -5.98 3.13
N ASP A 99 3.75 -5.25 2.23
CA ASP A 99 2.93 -5.80 1.15
C ASP A 99 3.38 -5.28 -0.24
N ALA A 100 4.65 -5.38 -0.57
CA ALA A 100 5.24 -4.90 -1.82
C ALA A 100 4.90 -5.76 -3.04
N HIS A 101 3.63 -6.10 -3.27
CA HIS A 101 3.20 -6.79 -4.49
C HIS A 101 3.02 -5.81 -5.66
N ILE A 102 3.08 -6.31 -6.91
CA ILE A 102 3.07 -5.49 -8.13
C ILE A 102 1.87 -4.54 -8.25
N SER A 103 0.68 -4.91 -7.76
CA SER A 103 -0.50 -4.04 -7.80
C SER A 103 -0.51 -2.96 -6.73
N ASN A 104 0.45 -2.97 -5.81
CA ASN A 104 0.62 -1.94 -4.80
C ASN A 104 1.47 -0.76 -5.29
N PHE A 105 1.91 -0.81 -6.53
CA PHE A 105 2.56 0.28 -7.22
C PHE A 105 1.59 0.97 -8.16
N GLY A 106 1.50 2.29 -8.10
CA GLY A 106 0.57 3.04 -8.93
C GLY A 106 0.86 4.53 -8.95
N GLY A 107 0.07 5.24 -9.75
CA GLY A 107 0.15 6.69 -9.85
C GLY A 107 -0.75 7.39 -8.84
N TYR A 108 -0.23 8.39 -8.15
CA TYR A 108 -0.99 9.27 -7.27
C TYR A 108 -0.48 10.71 -7.33
N ALA A 109 -1.28 11.65 -6.84
CA ALA A 109 -0.90 13.05 -6.78
C ALA A 109 -0.03 13.31 -5.55
N ALA A 110 1.21 13.76 -5.77
CA ALA A 110 2.09 14.27 -4.73
C ALA A 110 1.54 15.60 -4.14
N PRO A 111 2.04 16.08 -2.98
CA PRO A 111 1.60 17.34 -2.38
C PRO A 111 1.72 18.55 -3.30
N ASP A 112 2.66 18.54 -4.24
CA ASP A 112 2.83 19.55 -5.28
C ASP A 112 1.92 19.35 -6.50
N ARG A 113 0.98 18.40 -6.41
CA ARG A 113 0.00 18.00 -7.44
C ARG A 113 0.58 17.34 -8.68
N ARG A 114 1.87 17.04 -8.72
CA ARG A 114 2.42 16.20 -9.78
C ARG A 114 2.01 14.76 -9.58
N LEU A 115 1.79 14.05 -10.69
CA LEU A 115 1.55 12.61 -10.65
C LEU A 115 2.89 11.89 -10.52
N VAL A 116 3.02 11.11 -9.46
CA VAL A 116 4.19 10.26 -9.20
C VAL A 116 3.77 8.80 -9.25
N PHE A 117 4.71 7.93 -9.60
CA PHE A 117 4.53 6.48 -9.57
C PHE A 117 5.36 5.89 -8.44
N ASP A 118 4.69 5.32 -7.46
CA ASP A 118 5.34 4.73 -6.29
C ASP A 118 4.41 3.73 -5.60
N LEU A 119 4.81 3.22 -4.44
CA LEU A 119 3.97 2.44 -3.54
C LEU A 119 2.79 3.26 -3.03
N ASN A 120 1.61 2.65 -2.99
CA ASN A 120 0.35 3.32 -2.64
C ASN A 120 -0.21 2.90 -1.27
N ASP A 121 0.23 1.78 -0.73
CA ASP A 121 -0.34 1.17 0.47
C ASP A 121 0.77 0.77 1.44
N PHE A 122 0.65 1.23 2.67
CA PHE A 122 1.64 1.07 3.73
C PHE A 122 1.02 0.53 5.02
N ASP A 123 -0.16 -0.08 4.95
CA ASP A 123 -0.87 -0.60 6.13
C ASP A 123 -0.08 -1.68 6.88
N GLU A 124 0.73 -2.47 6.15
CA GLU A 124 1.60 -3.50 6.70
C GLU A 124 3.04 -3.04 6.97
N THR A 125 3.32 -1.73 6.87
CA THR A 125 4.68 -1.19 7.00
C THR A 125 5.27 -1.43 8.40
N LEU A 126 6.52 -1.89 8.44
CA LEU A 126 7.25 -2.12 9.70
C LEU A 126 8.77 -2.16 9.44
N PRO A 127 9.61 -1.95 10.46
CA PRO A 127 11.04 -2.22 10.34
C PRO A 127 11.28 -3.72 10.13
N ALA A 128 11.69 -4.12 8.93
CA ALA A 128 11.89 -5.52 8.54
C ALA A 128 13.12 -5.71 7.64
N PRO A 129 13.57 -6.96 7.39
CA PRO A 129 14.60 -7.23 6.41
C PRO A 129 14.19 -6.73 5.02
N TRP A 130 15.07 -6.00 4.33
CA TRP A 130 14.81 -5.47 2.98
C TRP A 130 14.48 -6.58 1.97
N GLU A 131 14.98 -7.77 2.21
CA GLU A 131 14.75 -8.94 1.38
C GLU A 131 13.28 -9.32 1.27
N TRP A 132 12.47 -9.02 2.30
CA TRP A 132 11.06 -9.41 2.32
C TRP A 132 10.25 -8.71 1.23
N ASP A 133 10.42 -7.41 1.09
CA ASP A 133 9.73 -6.64 0.04
C ASP A 133 10.18 -7.07 -1.36
N VAL A 134 11.49 -7.28 -1.55
CA VAL A 134 12.03 -7.73 -2.84
C VAL A 134 11.52 -9.13 -3.21
N LYS A 135 11.50 -10.06 -2.26
CA LYS A 135 10.94 -11.40 -2.47
C LYS A 135 9.44 -11.34 -2.76
N ARG A 136 8.70 -10.47 -2.05
CA ARG A 136 7.26 -10.29 -2.27
C ARG A 136 6.97 -9.72 -3.65
N MET A 137 7.71 -8.72 -4.10
CA MET A 137 7.62 -8.20 -5.46
C MET A 137 7.92 -9.29 -6.50
N ALA A 138 9.03 -10.00 -6.34
CA ALA A 138 9.44 -11.03 -7.29
C ALA A 138 8.40 -12.15 -7.42
N ALA A 139 7.87 -12.64 -6.30
CA ALA A 139 6.83 -13.68 -6.30
C ALA A 139 5.53 -13.17 -6.92
N SER A 140 5.11 -11.94 -6.61
CA SER A 140 3.92 -11.33 -7.22
C SER A 140 4.03 -11.23 -8.73
N ALA A 141 5.20 -10.86 -9.25
CA ALA A 141 5.44 -10.78 -10.69
C ALA A 141 5.36 -12.15 -11.38
N VAL A 142 5.84 -13.23 -10.73
CA VAL A 142 5.68 -14.61 -11.24
C VAL A 142 4.22 -15.02 -11.30
N ILE A 143 3.48 -14.76 -10.21
CA ILE A 143 2.06 -15.17 -10.11
C ILE A 143 1.24 -14.40 -11.14
N ALA A 144 1.40 -13.08 -11.22
CA ALA A 144 0.73 -12.25 -12.21
C ALA A 144 1.07 -12.67 -13.65
N ALA A 145 2.33 -12.96 -13.95
CA ALA A 145 2.73 -13.42 -15.27
C ALA A 145 2.05 -14.74 -15.64
N ARG A 146 1.98 -15.69 -14.72
CA ARG A 146 1.32 -16.99 -14.93
C ARG A 146 -0.18 -16.83 -15.12
N GLU A 147 -0.83 -15.99 -14.34
CA GLU A 147 -2.26 -15.71 -14.44
C GLU A 147 -2.60 -15.08 -15.81
N ASN A 148 -1.69 -14.27 -16.36
CA ASN A 148 -1.78 -13.73 -17.72
C ASN A 148 -1.29 -14.69 -18.81
N GLY A 149 -1.16 -15.99 -18.53
CA GLY A 149 -0.82 -17.02 -19.51
C GLY A 149 0.67 -17.13 -19.86
N ALA A 150 1.56 -16.43 -19.17
CA ALA A 150 3.00 -16.54 -19.44
C ALA A 150 3.54 -17.89 -18.99
N GLY A 151 4.28 -18.58 -19.87
CA GLY A 151 4.99 -19.79 -19.51
C GLY A 151 6.16 -19.55 -18.54
N LYS A 152 6.66 -20.62 -17.91
CA LYS A 152 7.75 -20.57 -16.91
C LYS A 152 8.97 -19.75 -17.35
N LYS A 153 9.40 -19.89 -18.61
CA LYS A 153 10.56 -19.17 -19.16
C LYS A 153 10.31 -17.65 -19.23
N ALA A 154 9.11 -17.24 -19.66
CA ALA A 154 8.73 -15.84 -19.74
C ALA A 154 8.60 -15.22 -18.33
N ALA A 155 7.91 -15.87 -17.40
CA ALA A 155 7.81 -15.43 -16.02
C ALA A 155 9.20 -15.24 -15.36
N ARG A 156 10.10 -16.21 -15.57
CA ARG A 156 11.49 -16.09 -15.08
C ARG A 156 12.22 -14.88 -15.68
N LYS A 157 12.06 -14.64 -16.99
CA LYS A 157 12.68 -13.48 -17.66
C LYS A 157 12.18 -12.14 -17.07
N ILE A 158 10.89 -12.03 -16.81
CA ILE A 158 10.28 -10.84 -16.19
C ILE A 158 10.91 -10.55 -14.82
N VAL A 159 10.99 -11.56 -13.96
CA VAL A 159 11.57 -11.39 -12.61
C VAL A 159 13.05 -11.02 -12.69
N LEU A 160 13.82 -11.71 -13.53
CA LEU A 160 15.26 -11.42 -13.66
C LEU A 160 15.50 -10.00 -14.17
N ALA A 161 14.67 -9.50 -15.10
CA ALA A 161 14.76 -8.12 -15.58
C ALA A 161 14.43 -7.13 -14.46
N GLY A 162 13.35 -7.37 -13.69
CA GLY A 162 12.97 -6.54 -12.53
C GLY A 162 14.07 -6.50 -11.47
N MET A 163 14.64 -7.65 -11.11
CA MET A 163 15.72 -7.72 -10.12
C MET A 163 17.01 -7.08 -10.61
N ALA A 164 17.33 -7.17 -11.91
CA ALA A 164 18.46 -6.46 -12.50
C ALA A 164 18.27 -4.95 -12.41
N GLN A 165 17.08 -4.45 -12.76
CA GLN A 165 16.74 -3.05 -12.68
C GLN A 165 16.78 -2.52 -11.23
N TYR A 166 16.21 -3.27 -10.27
CA TYR A 166 16.29 -2.94 -8.85
C TYR A 166 17.75 -2.76 -8.40
N ARG A 167 18.60 -3.74 -8.70
CA ARG A 167 20.03 -3.70 -8.40
C ARG A 167 20.71 -2.46 -9.00
N ASP A 168 20.42 -2.14 -10.26
CA ASP A 168 21.08 -1.07 -10.97
C ASP A 168 20.61 0.31 -10.47
N VAL A 169 19.34 0.44 -10.11
CA VAL A 169 18.80 1.63 -9.42
C VAL A 169 19.44 1.81 -8.04
N MET A 170 19.53 0.75 -7.24
CA MET A 170 20.17 0.81 -5.92
C MET A 170 21.65 1.22 -6.01
N ARG A 171 22.37 0.75 -7.00
CA ARG A 171 23.77 1.18 -7.27
C ARG A 171 23.84 2.67 -7.62
N ARG A 172 22.93 3.16 -8.45
CA ARG A 172 22.85 4.57 -8.79
C ARG A 172 22.56 5.42 -7.56
N LEU A 173 21.56 5.05 -6.77
CA LEU A 173 21.19 5.77 -5.55
C LEU A 173 22.31 5.79 -4.51
N ALA A 174 23.07 4.70 -4.39
CA ALA A 174 24.23 4.62 -3.49
C ALA A 174 25.36 5.60 -3.85
N GLY A 175 25.39 6.15 -5.06
CA GLY A 175 26.34 7.19 -5.50
C GLY A 175 25.84 8.62 -5.33
N LEU A 176 24.62 8.81 -4.82
CA LEU A 176 24.01 10.12 -4.62
C LEU A 176 24.19 10.61 -3.17
N SER A 177 24.01 11.91 -2.96
CA SER A 177 23.89 12.47 -1.62
C SER A 177 22.58 12.00 -0.93
N TYR A 178 22.53 12.02 0.40
CA TYR A 178 21.31 11.69 1.13
C TYR A 178 20.12 12.57 0.73
N LEU A 179 20.39 13.85 0.45
CA LEU A 179 19.35 14.79 0.05
C LEU A 179 18.82 14.47 -1.35
N ASP A 180 19.69 14.10 -2.29
CA ASP A 180 19.28 13.70 -3.64
C ASP A 180 18.46 12.40 -3.61
N VAL A 181 18.84 11.44 -2.75
CA VAL A 181 18.05 10.20 -2.54
C VAL A 181 16.69 10.54 -1.93
N TRP A 182 16.63 11.44 -0.95
CA TRP A 182 15.38 11.86 -0.30
C TRP A 182 14.37 12.47 -1.29
N TYR A 183 14.88 13.25 -2.26
CA TYR A 183 14.04 13.86 -3.29
C TYR A 183 13.89 13.01 -4.57
N ALA A 184 14.55 11.85 -4.64
CA ALA A 184 14.41 10.96 -5.77
C ALA A 184 12.97 10.46 -5.90
N ARG A 185 12.37 10.66 -7.06
CA ARG A 185 11.00 10.22 -7.36
C ARG A 185 10.89 9.84 -8.83
N LEU A 186 9.89 9.10 -9.16
CA LEU A 186 9.53 8.78 -10.55
C LEU A 186 8.24 9.53 -10.91
N ASP A 187 8.38 10.64 -11.63
CA ASP A 187 7.23 11.32 -12.20
C ASP A 187 6.60 10.44 -13.30
N VAL A 188 5.27 10.41 -13.37
CA VAL A 188 4.55 9.53 -14.31
C VAL A 188 4.88 9.87 -15.77
N GLU A 189 5.16 11.12 -16.07
CA GLU A 189 5.65 11.57 -17.40
C GLU A 189 6.98 10.90 -17.76
N GLN A 190 7.92 10.81 -16.82
CA GLN A 190 9.20 10.10 -17.02
C GLN A 190 8.97 8.60 -17.25
N LEU A 191 8.01 7.99 -16.56
CA LEU A 191 7.65 6.59 -16.79
C LEU A 191 7.13 6.37 -18.22
N VAL A 192 6.33 7.30 -18.75
CA VAL A 192 5.87 7.25 -20.15
C VAL A 192 7.04 7.30 -21.11
N GLU A 193 7.96 8.25 -20.92
CA GLU A 193 9.16 8.38 -21.76
C GLU A 193 10.02 7.12 -21.75
N ILE A 194 10.22 6.52 -20.57
CA ILE A 194 10.96 5.24 -20.44
C ILE A 194 10.26 4.14 -21.24
N LEU A 195 8.94 4.01 -21.14
CA LEU A 195 8.19 2.99 -21.86
C LEU A 195 8.22 3.22 -23.37
N GLU A 196 8.07 4.43 -23.84
CA GLU A 196 8.17 4.79 -25.26
C GLU A 196 9.56 4.51 -25.85
N ASN A 197 10.60 4.80 -25.09
CA ASN A 197 11.98 4.53 -25.49
C ASN A 197 12.30 3.02 -25.58
N VAL A 198 11.68 2.20 -24.71
CA VAL A 198 11.94 0.74 -24.66
C VAL A 198 11.05 -0.04 -25.62
N HIS A 199 9.80 0.37 -25.79
CA HIS A 199 8.76 -0.41 -26.49
C HIS A 199 8.15 0.30 -27.71
N GLY A 200 8.63 1.52 -28.05
CA GLY A 200 8.11 2.36 -29.12
C GLY A 200 6.96 3.27 -28.68
N ALA A 201 6.69 4.29 -29.50
CA ALA A 201 5.75 5.39 -29.17
C ALA A 201 4.32 4.89 -28.83
N ASP A 202 3.86 3.81 -29.46
CA ASP A 202 2.51 3.28 -29.25
C ASP A 202 2.30 2.73 -27.82
N SER A 203 3.36 2.32 -27.12
CA SER A 203 3.29 1.79 -25.76
C SER A 203 2.89 2.86 -24.74
N GLY A 204 3.26 4.13 -24.99
CA GLY A 204 2.91 5.27 -24.14
C GLY A 204 1.48 5.78 -24.31
N ILE A 205 0.81 5.51 -25.45
CA ILE A 205 -0.50 6.10 -25.78
C ILE A 205 -1.57 5.76 -24.74
N ASN A 206 -1.67 4.51 -24.36
CA ASN A 206 -2.65 4.06 -23.36
C ASN A 206 -2.35 4.67 -21.98
N LEU A 207 -1.08 4.71 -21.59
CA LEU A 207 -0.67 5.30 -20.31
C LEU A 207 -0.91 6.81 -20.29
N ARG A 208 -0.59 7.55 -21.36
CA ARG A 208 -0.92 8.99 -21.48
C ARG A 208 -2.41 9.25 -21.36
N ARG A 209 -3.26 8.40 -21.98
CA ARG A 209 -4.70 8.51 -21.85
C ARG A 209 -5.18 8.25 -20.44
N ASP A 210 -4.62 7.26 -19.75
CA ASP A 210 -4.96 6.93 -18.37
C ASP A 210 -4.48 8.01 -17.40
N ILE A 211 -3.31 8.60 -17.63
CA ILE A 211 -2.81 9.78 -16.91
C ILE A 211 -3.77 10.96 -17.07
N ALA A 212 -4.14 11.31 -18.30
CA ALA A 212 -5.08 12.40 -18.58
C ALA A 212 -6.44 12.16 -17.91
N LYS A 213 -6.89 10.91 -17.82
CA LYS A 213 -8.10 10.52 -17.11
C LYS A 213 -7.92 10.59 -15.59
N ALA A 214 -6.76 10.22 -15.07
CA ALA A 214 -6.43 10.30 -13.65
C ALA A 214 -6.32 11.76 -13.18
N SER A 215 -5.67 12.62 -13.94
CA SER A 215 -5.52 14.06 -13.66
C SER A 215 -6.85 14.81 -13.61
N ARG A 216 -7.89 14.29 -14.27
CA ARG A 216 -9.28 14.81 -14.20
C ARG A 216 -10.09 14.28 -13.02
N LYS A 217 -9.51 13.34 -12.23
CA LYS A 217 -10.17 12.82 -11.04
C LYS A 217 -9.91 13.78 -9.88
N ASP A 218 -10.86 14.62 -9.60
CA ASP A 218 -10.85 15.54 -8.47
C ASP A 218 -11.82 15.11 -7.35
N SER A 219 -11.79 15.83 -6.24
CA SER A 219 -12.70 15.62 -5.10
C SER A 219 -14.17 15.76 -5.49
N SER A 220 -14.49 16.68 -6.42
CA SER A 220 -15.86 16.91 -6.90
C SER A 220 -16.40 15.67 -7.62
N ARG A 221 -15.57 14.95 -8.36
CA ARG A 221 -15.99 13.69 -9.01
C ARG A 221 -16.21 12.58 -7.99
N ALA A 222 -15.37 12.49 -6.95
CA ALA A 222 -15.56 11.52 -5.87
C ALA A 222 -16.86 11.81 -5.14
N GLN A 223 -17.14 13.06 -4.83
CA GLN A 223 -18.38 13.52 -4.25
C GLN A 223 -19.58 13.08 -5.10
N ARG A 224 -19.66 13.52 -6.36
CA ARG A 224 -20.76 13.13 -7.27
C ARG A 224 -20.99 11.63 -7.41
N LYS A 225 -19.93 10.84 -7.26
CA LYS A 225 -20.02 9.38 -7.37
C LYS A 225 -20.51 8.70 -6.10
N LEU A 226 -20.19 9.27 -4.94
CA LEU A 226 -20.38 8.61 -3.66
C LEU A 226 -21.52 9.23 -2.85
N THR A 227 -22.01 10.41 -3.24
CA THR A 227 -23.08 11.11 -2.53
C THR A 227 -24.30 11.29 -3.41
N GLU A 228 -25.44 11.50 -2.75
CA GLU A 228 -26.73 11.88 -3.29
C GLU A 228 -27.15 13.18 -2.59
N GLU A 229 -27.87 14.04 -3.29
CA GLU A 229 -28.40 15.28 -2.72
C GLU A 229 -29.69 14.96 -1.97
N THR A 230 -29.79 15.39 -0.73
CA THR A 230 -30.98 15.19 0.08
C THR A 230 -31.98 16.33 -0.15
N SER A 231 -33.20 16.20 0.38
CA SER A 231 -34.27 17.19 0.21
C SER A 231 -33.94 18.56 0.77
N ASP A 232 -32.99 18.66 1.70
CA ASP A 232 -32.44 19.88 2.27
C ASP A 232 -31.26 20.48 1.46
N GLY A 233 -30.91 19.86 0.33
CA GLY A 233 -29.82 20.29 -0.55
C GLY A 233 -28.40 19.91 -0.07
N GLU A 234 -28.30 19.16 1.04
CA GLU A 234 -27.01 18.75 1.58
C GLU A 234 -26.56 17.40 0.92
N PRO A 235 -25.28 17.26 0.55
CA PRO A 235 -24.77 15.98 0.05
C PRO A 235 -24.65 14.97 1.19
N ARG A 236 -25.18 13.75 0.98
CA ARG A 236 -25.04 12.61 1.88
C ARG A 236 -24.51 11.40 1.15
N PHE A 237 -23.79 10.53 1.83
CA PHE A 237 -23.30 9.29 1.20
C PHE A 237 -24.46 8.42 0.75
N ALA A 238 -24.40 7.97 -0.51
CA ALA A 238 -25.34 7.01 -1.06
C ALA A 238 -25.24 5.65 -0.35
N SER A 239 -26.38 5.04 -0.03
CA SER A 239 -26.40 3.69 0.52
C SER A 239 -26.29 2.65 -0.60
N ARG A 240 -25.23 1.83 -0.56
CA ARG A 240 -24.96 0.72 -1.49
C ARG A 240 -24.36 -0.45 -0.73
N PRO A 241 -25.13 -1.09 0.19
CA PRO A 241 -24.61 -2.19 0.96
C PRO A 241 -24.18 -3.37 0.06
N PRO A 242 -23.16 -4.14 0.43
CA PRO A 242 -22.29 -3.95 1.61
C PRO A 242 -21.10 -3.02 1.35
N LEU A 243 -20.97 -2.43 0.14
CA LEU A 243 -19.76 -1.76 -0.34
C LEU A 243 -19.66 -0.29 0.13
N LEU A 244 -20.78 0.38 0.32
CA LEU A 244 -20.86 1.75 0.83
C LEU A 244 -22.09 1.84 1.74
N VAL A 245 -21.86 2.07 3.02
CA VAL A 245 -22.92 2.11 4.04
C VAL A 245 -22.76 3.39 4.86
N PRO A 246 -23.72 4.32 4.81
CA PRO A 246 -23.72 5.53 5.63
C PRO A 246 -23.63 5.22 7.13
N ALA A 247 -23.00 6.11 7.89
CA ALA A 247 -22.83 5.93 9.33
C ALA A 247 -24.16 5.85 10.07
N SER A 248 -25.20 6.56 9.60
CA SER A 248 -26.56 6.49 10.13
C SER A 248 -27.17 5.09 10.07
N GLU A 249 -26.94 4.37 8.98
CA GLU A 249 -27.40 2.97 8.85
C GLU A 249 -26.58 2.01 9.72
N LEU A 250 -25.25 2.23 9.79
CA LEU A 250 -24.38 1.42 10.66
C LEU A 250 -24.73 1.61 12.14
N ALA A 251 -25.01 2.83 12.56
CA ALA A 251 -25.43 3.14 13.92
C ALA A 251 -26.75 2.42 14.29
N GLY A 252 -27.72 2.43 13.38
CA GLY A 252 -28.97 1.70 13.56
C GLY A 252 -28.77 0.20 13.73
N ASN A 253 -27.89 -0.42 12.93
CA ASN A 253 -27.55 -1.84 13.01
C ASN A 253 -26.82 -2.21 14.32
N LEU A 254 -26.11 -1.26 14.94
CA LEU A 254 -25.42 -1.43 16.22
C LEU A 254 -26.29 -1.05 17.44
N GLY A 255 -27.55 -0.68 17.21
CA GLY A 255 -28.45 -0.20 18.27
C GLY A 255 -28.10 1.18 18.84
N LEU A 256 -27.24 1.94 18.13
CA LEU A 256 -26.88 3.30 18.49
C LEU A 256 -27.93 4.24 17.92
N THR A 257 -28.84 4.71 18.77
CA THR A 257 -29.98 5.53 18.36
C THR A 257 -29.69 7.03 18.38
N ASP A 258 -28.64 7.45 19.08
CA ASP A 258 -28.26 8.87 19.19
C ASP A 258 -27.22 9.26 18.15
N LEU A 259 -27.69 9.60 16.96
CA LEU A 259 -26.86 10.07 15.84
C LEU A 259 -26.20 11.43 16.14
N ASP A 260 -26.86 12.30 16.94
CA ASP A 260 -26.30 13.59 17.30
C ASP A 260 -25.14 13.46 18.28
N ALA A 261 -25.18 12.50 19.20
CA ALA A 261 -24.05 12.17 20.07
C ALA A 261 -22.85 11.62 19.26
N ILE A 262 -23.11 10.77 18.27
CA ILE A 262 -22.05 10.24 17.38
C ILE A 262 -21.42 11.37 16.57
N LYS A 263 -22.25 12.27 16.03
CA LYS A 263 -21.79 13.44 15.28
C LYS A 263 -20.93 14.35 16.16
N GLY A 264 -21.39 14.66 17.37
CA GLY A 264 -20.64 15.49 18.34
C GLY A 264 -19.30 14.86 18.72
N LEU A 265 -19.24 13.53 18.91
CA LEU A 265 -17.99 12.82 19.13
C LEU A 265 -17.01 12.96 17.95
N LEU A 266 -17.51 12.78 16.73
CA LEU A 266 -16.69 12.90 15.52
C LEU A 266 -16.18 14.34 15.31
N GLU A 267 -17.02 15.33 15.51
CA GLU A 267 -16.62 16.74 15.45
C GLU A 267 -15.54 17.06 16.50
N GLY A 268 -15.68 16.52 17.71
CA GLY A 268 -14.66 16.63 18.76
C GLY A 268 -13.33 15.97 18.41
N LEU A 269 -13.36 14.79 17.78
CA LEU A 269 -12.16 14.11 17.29
C LEU A 269 -11.49 14.88 16.14
N LEU A 270 -12.29 15.42 15.22
CA LEU A 270 -11.78 16.25 14.12
C LEU A 270 -11.13 17.53 14.63
N GLN A 271 -11.69 18.15 15.69
CA GLN A 271 -11.07 19.32 16.32
C GLN A 271 -9.73 18.95 16.98
N GLN A 272 -9.67 17.86 17.74
CA GLN A 272 -8.42 17.39 18.32
C GLN A 272 -7.36 17.10 17.24
N TYR A 273 -7.77 16.51 16.11
CA TYR A 273 -6.89 16.32 14.97
C TYR A 273 -6.40 17.66 14.39
N ALA A 274 -7.30 18.63 14.21
CA ALA A 274 -6.96 19.96 13.73
C ALA A 274 -5.89 20.62 14.60
N ASP A 275 -5.98 20.48 15.92
CA ASP A 275 -5.04 21.05 16.89
C ASP A 275 -3.62 20.45 16.78
N THR A 276 -3.47 19.25 16.17
CA THR A 276 -2.18 18.62 15.90
C THR A 276 -1.51 19.11 14.62
N LEU A 277 -2.25 19.79 13.75
CA LEU A 277 -1.75 20.23 12.44
C LEU A 277 -0.85 21.48 12.57
N PRO A 278 0.12 21.68 11.65
CA PRO A 278 0.81 22.94 11.50
C PRO A 278 -0.16 24.11 11.18
N PRO A 279 0.18 25.36 11.52
CA PRO A 279 -0.74 26.49 11.39
C PRO A 279 -1.31 26.72 9.99
N ASP A 280 -0.52 26.51 8.94
CA ASP A 280 -0.96 26.59 7.55
C ASP A 280 -2.03 25.54 7.21
N ARG A 281 -1.90 24.36 7.77
CA ARG A 281 -2.87 23.26 7.61
C ARG A 281 -4.11 23.48 8.46
N GLN A 282 -3.98 24.01 9.66
CA GLN A 282 -5.11 24.42 10.49
C GLN A 282 -5.98 25.45 9.77
N HIS A 283 -5.34 26.46 9.17
CA HIS A 283 -6.04 27.47 8.37
C HIS A 283 -6.84 26.83 7.23
N LEU A 284 -6.22 25.94 6.46
CA LEU A 284 -6.90 25.20 5.39
C LEU A 284 -8.04 24.35 5.92
N PHE A 285 -7.82 23.60 7.01
CA PHE A 285 -8.80 22.71 7.63
C PHE A 285 -10.02 23.47 8.13
N GLY A 286 -9.86 24.69 8.65
CA GLY A 286 -10.94 25.57 9.12
C GLY A 286 -11.94 26.02 8.03
N HIS A 287 -11.61 25.83 6.75
CA HIS A 287 -12.54 26.06 5.63
C HIS A 287 -13.48 24.88 5.36
N TYR A 288 -13.30 23.75 6.05
CA TYR A 288 -14.13 22.56 5.88
C TYR A 288 -15.03 22.36 7.10
N ARG A 289 -16.23 21.84 6.85
CA ARG A 289 -17.14 21.39 7.89
C ARG A 289 -17.44 19.91 7.71
N PHE A 290 -17.62 19.19 8.78
CA PHE A 290 -18.11 17.83 8.75
C PHE A 290 -19.55 17.81 8.23
N VAL A 291 -19.83 16.96 7.26
CA VAL A 291 -21.17 16.83 6.66
C VAL A 291 -21.72 15.42 6.90
N ASP A 292 -20.96 14.41 6.54
CA ASP A 292 -21.40 13.01 6.62
C ASP A 292 -20.22 12.05 6.65
N MET A 293 -20.48 10.80 7.04
CA MET A 293 -19.51 9.71 7.09
C MET A 293 -20.14 8.40 6.61
N ALA A 294 -19.34 7.56 5.95
CA ALA A 294 -19.75 6.23 5.53
C ALA A 294 -18.60 5.20 5.65
N ARG A 295 -18.97 3.97 5.89
CA ARG A 295 -18.05 2.82 5.72
C ARG A 295 -18.02 2.46 4.24
N LYS A 296 -16.81 2.46 3.66
CA LYS A 296 -16.58 2.05 2.27
C LYS A 296 -15.63 0.86 2.24
N VAL A 297 -16.02 -0.21 1.55
CA VAL A 297 -15.16 -1.35 1.31
C VAL A 297 -14.18 -1.03 0.20
N VAL A 298 -12.88 -1.05 0.51
CA VAL A 298 -11.79 -0.84 -0.43
C VAL A 298 -10.85 -2.06 -0.41
N GLY A 299 -10.17 -2.33 -1.53
CA GLY A 299 -9.23 -3.43 -1.62
C GLY A 299 -9.87 -4.82 -1.64
N VAL A 300 -9.12 -5.79 -1.20
CA VAL A 300 -9.48 -7.23 -1.13
C VAL A 300 -9.93 -7.57 0.27
#